data_d12877b5f69e0df4dc0eecd79b6a8d28
#
_entry.id   d12877b5f69e0df4dc0eecd79b6a8d28
#
_cell.length_a   1.000
_cell.length_b   1.000
_cell.length_c   1.000
_cell.angle_alpha   90.00
_cell.angle_beta   90.00
_cell.angle_gamma   90.00
#
_symmetry.space_group_name_H-M   'P 1'
#
loop_
_entity.id
_entity.type
_entity.pdbx_description
1 polymer ?
#
loop_
_entity_poly.entity_id
_entity_poly.type
_entity_poly.pdbx_seq_one_letter_code
_entity_poly.pdbx_strand_id
1 'polypeptide(L)'
;MLKEDVISQKLAAYDDAFDFYMDRGRMPDGVPSDDLLGGFMQQAINENPQLNSQDPVWKDIMKEEILSFIEAMLKLFEPVEAQYRQEKNLIQVFTKGNIDKKRELWPKVYSTIKQQFKPEEVNIDGYVQQFKDSDPESVFGPLVKDWDTACDNRLTEYEAACIERNKAYWEQSIREHGNTDYRERKKIQKMFYSYPQMVEIVNMIGREKPHREDEKDDTIRKYIPLLPSPPTPAVEVEEVTNGNNLQHVLPIETAILAGHQTESLFYYRYAMGQLQLFANKPKMESRMKVEQTKKKEPRLEKGPIIVSIDTSGSMFGRPIELATCLLRQLLQMAKKQKRKCFLISFSVRAQSIDLSKPGAWKRLDAFLGDYYSGGTDGNEMLKAGIKMLNSEKYAMADMLIISDFIFEPPNGCVSQFMQEERQKGTRFYGLQIGNDSHEYDTILDKVWQIKN
;
A
#
# COMPACT_ATOMS: atom_id res chain seq x y z
N MET A 1 -0.19 1.74 19.72
CA MET A 1 -0.82 1.93 18.41
C MET A 1 -2.28 2.19 18.65
N LEU A 2 -2.83 3.29 18.16
CA LEU A 2 -4.26 3.58 18.23
C LEU A 2 -5.00 2.58 17.33
N LYS A 3 -6.21 2.16 17.73
CA LYS A 3 -7.03 1.19 16.97
C LYS A 3 -7.23 1.60 15.50
N GLU A 4 -7.36 2.90 15.25
CA GLU A 4 -7.47 3.47 13.90
C GLU A 4 -6.23 3.23 13.02
N ASP A 5 -5.04 3.13 13.60
CA ASP A 5 -3.80 2.88 12.83
C ASP A 5 -3.76 1.46 12.24
N VAL A 6 -4.30 0.46 12.97
CA VAL A 6 -4.34 -0.94 12.51
C VAL A 6 -5.31 -1.12 11.34
N ILE A 7 -6.51 -0.54 11.46
CA ILE A 7 -7.51 -0.58 10.37
C ILE A 7 -6.96 0.12 9.14
N SER A 8 -6.30 1.28 9.32
CA SER A 8 -5.69 2.03 8.22
C SER A 8 -4.59 1.24 7.51
N GLN A 9 -3.77 0.48 8.24
CA GLN A 9 -2.74 -0.38 7.66
C GLN A 9 -3.35 -1.56 6.88
N LYS A 10 -4.35 -2.25 7.46
CA LYS A 10 -5.07 -3.33 6.76
C LYS A 10 -5.73 -2.79 5.48
N LEU A 11 -6.39 -1.64 5.55
CA LEU A 11 -7.05 -1.02 4.40
C LEU A 11 -6.07 -0.63 3.29
N ALA A 12 -4.88 -0.14 3.64
CA ALA A 12 -3.83 0.17 2.67
C ALA A 12 -3.34 -1.10 1.93
N ALA A 13 -3.29 -2.24 2.61
CA ALA A 13 -2.95 -3.51 1.97
C ALA A 13 -4.00 -3.94 0.93
N TYR A 14 -5.30 -3.75 1.23
CA TYR A 14 -6.37 -4.01 0.24
C TYR A 14 -6.40 -2.99 -0.90
N ASP A 15 -6.03 -1.74 -0.65
CA ASP A 15 -5.88 -0.72 -1.70
C ASP A 15 -4.81 -1.12 -2.73
N ASP A 16 -3.64 -1.54 -2.26
CA ASP A 16 -2.57 -2.07 -3.10
C ASP A 16 -2.96 -3.41 -3.78
N ALA A 17 -3.71 -4.27 -3.08
CA ALA A 17 -4.18 -5.55 -3.60
C ALA A 17 -5.20 -5.39 -4.73
N PHE A 18 -6.10 -4.40 -4.64
CA PHE A 18 -7.03 -4.07 -5.71
C PHE A 18 -6.30 -3.68 -7.00
N ASP A 19 -5.35 -2.75 -6.91
CA ASP A 19 -4.58 -2.32 -8.09
C ASP A 19 -3.77 -3.48 -8.68
N PHE A 20 -3.15 -4.30 -7.84
CA PHE A 20 -2.41 -5.47 -8.29
C PHE A 20 -3.31 -6.49 -9.01
N TYR A 21 -4.52 -6.73 -8.47
CA TYR A 21 -5.48 -7.64 -9.08
C TYR A 21 -5.97 -7.13 -10.44
N MET A 22 -6.28 -5.83 -10.54
CA MET A 22 -6.69 -5.21 -11.80
C MET A 22 -5.61 -5.28 -12.89
N ASP A 23 -4.34 -5.22 -12.49
CA ASP A 23 -3.22 -5.25 -13.44
C ASP A 23 -2.81 -6.68 -13.84
N ARG A 24 -2.96 -7.67 -12.94
CA ARG A 24 -2.40 -9.01 -13.11
C ARG A 24 -3.42 -10.16 -13.08
N GLY A 25 -4.68 -9.89 -12.75
CA GLY A 25 -5.75 -10.88 -12.65
C GLY A 25 -5.59 -11.91 -11.51
N ARG A 26 -4.68 -11.67 -10.56
CA ARG A 26 -4.47 -12.52 -9.38
C ARG A 26 -4.20 -11.68 -8.14
N MET A 27 -4.51 -12.23 -6.96
CA MET A 27 -4.19 -11.56 -5.69
C MET A 27 -2.66 -11.55 -5.44
N PRO A 28 -2.15 -10.50 -4.75
CA PRO A 28 -0.76 -10.48 -4.32
C PRO A 28 -0.50 -11.50 -3.21
N ASP A 29 0.74 -11.99 -3.11
CA ASP A 29 1.15 -12.98 -2.10
C ASP A 29 1.01 -12.46 -0.63
N GLY A 30 0.81 -11.17 -0.46
CA GLY A 30 0.60 -10.53 0.85
C GLY A 30 -0.83 -10.62 1.40
N VAL A 31 -1.81 -11.08 0.59
CA VAL A 31 -3.19 -11.35 1.02
C VAL A 31 -3.37 -12.87 1.03
N PRO A 32 -3.65 -13.48 2.19
CA PRO A 32 -3.86 -14.92 2.29
C PRO A 32 -4.94 -15.42 1.32
N SER A 33 -4.79 -16.63 0.80
CA SER A 33 -5.76 -17.21 -0.13
C SER A 33 -7.12 -17.54 0.50
N ASP A 34 -7.16 -17.65 1.81
CA ASP A 34 -8.32 -17.91 2.66
C ASP A 34 -8.92 -16.63 3.27
N ASP A 35 -8.39 -15.47 2.89
CA ASP A 35 -8.91 -14.18 3.36
C ASP A 35 -10.29 -13.89 2.77
N LEU A 36 -11.30 -13.81 3.64
CA LEU A 36 -12.70 -13.60 3.26
C LEU A 36 -12.94 -12.25 2.58
N LEU A 37 -12.27 -11.19 3.02
CA LEU A 37 -12.38 -9.86 2.41
C LEU A 37 -11.67 -9.78 1.06
N GLY A 38 -10.54 -10.47 0.93
CA GLY A 38 -9.87 -10.67 -0.36
C GLY A 38 -10.73 -11.44 -1.35
N GLY A 39 -11.40 -12.51 -0.89
CA GLY A 39 -12.37 -13.28 -1.65
C GLY A 39 -13.57 -12.43 -2.11
N PHE A 40 -14.15 -11.63 -1.21
CA PHE A 40 -15.20 -10.67 -1.54
C PHE A 40 -14.74 -9.68 -2.62
N MET A 41 -13.54 -9.10 -2.48
CA MET A 41 -12.99 -8.16 -3.46
C MET A 41 -12.84 -8.80 -4.84
N GLN A 42 -12.30 -10.01 -4.92
CA GLN A 42 -12.20 -10.75 -6.19
C GLN A 42 -13.57 -10.99 -6.82
N GLN A 43 -14.53 -11.43 -6.03
CA GLN A 43 -15.89 -11.68 -6.50
C GLN A 43 -16.52 -10.38 -7.01
N ALA A 44 -16.43 -9.29 -6.24
CA ALA A 44 -16.98 -7.99 -6.61
C ALA A 44 -16.40 -7.46 -7.92
N ILE A 45 -15.10 -7.65 -8.16
CA ILE A 45 -14.44 -7.26 -9.42
C ILE A 45 -14.96 -8.14 -10.59
N ASN A 46 -15.01 -9.46 -10.40
CA ASN A 46 -15.38 -10.40 -11.45
C ASN A 46 -16.86 -10.29 -11.86
N GLU A 47 -17.75 -9.99 -10.92
CA GLU A 47 -19.19 -9.84 -11.15
C GLU A 47 -19.56 -8.50 -11.80
N ASN A 48 -18.61 -7.55 -11.90
CA ASN A 48 -18.84 -6.25 -12.52
C ASN A 48 -18.08 -6.10 -13.84
N PRO A 49 -18.65 -6.54 -14.98
CA PRO A 49 -17.98 -6.51 -16.29
C PRO A 49 -17.66 -5.08 -16.77
N GLN A 50 -18.26 -4.05 -16.18
CA GLN A 50 -17.96 -2.65 -16.47
C GLN A 50 -16.52 -2.27 -16.08
N LEU A 51 -15.90 -2.99 -15.14
CA LEU A 51 -14.49 -2.84 -14.80
C LEU A 51 -13.55 -3.29 -15.92
N ASN A 52 -14.01 -4.22 -16.77
CA ASN A 52 -13.26 -4.70 -17.93
C ASN A 52 -13.23 -3.67 -19.08
N SER A 53 -14.06 -2.63 -19.02
CA SER A 53 -14.14 -1.59 -20.07
C SER A 53 -12.96 -0.63 -20.12
N GLN A 54 -11.94 -0.81 -19.28
CA GLN A 54 -10.78 0.08 -19.14
C GLN A 54 -11.12 1.56 -18.85
N ASP A 55 -12.35 1.86 -18.48
CA ASP A 55 -12.76 3.22 -18.11
C ASP A 55 -12.22 3.56 -16.70
N PRO A 56 -11.28 4.49 -16.59
CA PRO A 56 -10.65 4.82 -15.30
C PRO A 56 -11.67 5.35 -14.28
N VAL A 57 -12.78 5.95 -14.73
CA VAL A 57 -13.80 6.48 -13.83
C VAL A 57 -14.56 5.36 -13.13
N TRP A 58 -14.93 4.29 -13.87
CA TRP A 58 -15.55 3.11 -13.26
C TRP A 58 -14.60 2.38 -12.32
N LYS A 59 -13.32 2.25 -12.70
CA LYS A 59 -12.30 1.64 -11.85
C LYS A 59 -12.19 2.39 -10.52
N ASP A 60 -12.14 3.72 -10.55
CA ASP A 60 -12.03 4.54 -9.34
C ASP A 60 -13.29 4.42 -8.45
N ILE A 61 -14.49 4.45 -9.03
CA ILE A 61 -15.76 4.28 -8.30
C ILE A 61 -15.81 2.91 -7.60
N MET A 62 -15.57 1.85 -8.34
CA MET A 62 -15.63 0.49 -7.78
C MET A 62 -14.57 0.27 -6.71
N LYS A 63 -13.37 0.80 -6.93
CA LYS A 63 -12.31 0.76 -5.93
C LYS A 63 -12.74 1.42 -4.62
N GLU A 64 -13.32 2.61 -4.70
CA GLU A 64 -13.79 3.35 -3.53
C GLU A 64 -14.92 2.61 -2.80
N GLU A 65 -15.89 2.06 -3.54
CA GLU A 65 -17.01 1.33 -2.95
C GLU A 65 -16.57 0.02 -2.29
N ILE A 66 -15.68 -0.75 -2.94
CA ILE A 66 -15.13 -1.98 -2.38
C ILE A 66 -14.31 -1.68 -1.13
N LEU A 67 -13.42 -0.69 -1.17
CA LEU A 67 -12.61 -0.31 0.00
C LEU A 67 -13.47 0.25 1.14
N SER A 68 -14.54 0.98 0.84
CA SER A 68 -15.49 1.45 1.84
C SER A 68 -16.22 0.30 2.53
N PHE A 69 -16.61 -0.73 1.77
CA PHE A 69 -17.21 -1.94 2.32
C PHE A 69 -16.21 -2.68 3.22
N ILE A 70 -14.98 -2.89 2.75
CA ILE A 70 -13.92 -3.54 3.52
C ILE A 70 -13.64 -2.77 4.82
N GLU A 71 -13.56 -1.43 4.78
CA GLU A 71 -13.38 -0.59 5.97
C GLU A 71 -14.51 -0.80 6.98
N ALA A 72 -15.76 -0.85 6.50
CA ALA A 72 -16.92 -1.09 7.35
C ALA A 72 -16.86 -2.50 8.00
N MET A 73 -16.47 -3.53 7.25
CA MET A 73 -16.32 -4.89 7.78
C MET A 73 -15.17 -4.97 8.79
N LEU A 74 -14.02 -4.37 8.51
CA LEU A 74 -12.90 -4.34 9.47
C LEU A 74 -13.28 -3.66 10.79
N LYS A 75 -14.12 -2.63 10.75
CA LYS A 75 -14.66 -1.98 11.96
C LYS A 75 -15.62 -2.90 12.74
N LEU A 76 -16.37 -3.75 12.05
CA LEU A 76 -17.24 -4.75 12.68
C LEU A 76 -16.46 -5.93 13.27
N PHE A 77 -15.36 -6.34 12.64
CA PHE A 77 -14.53 -7.45 13.10
C PHE A 77 -13.66 -7.10 14.31
N GLU A 78 -13.16 -5.86 14.36
CA GLU A 78 -12.19 -5.42 15.37
C GLU A 78 -12.60 -5.70 16.83
N PRO A 79 -13.86 -5.47 17.28
CA PRO A 79 -14.25 -5.78 18.66
C PRO A 79 -14.14 -7.27 18.99
N VAL A 80 -14.52 -8.15 18.05
CA VAL A 80 -14.47 -9.61 18.22
C VAL A 80 -13.02 -10.10 18.19
N GLU A 81 -12.21 -9.61 17.24
CA GLU A 81 -10.76 -9.89 17.22
C GLU A 81 -10.06 -9.40 18.49
N ALA A 82 -10.46 -8.24 19.03
CA ALA A 82 -9.89 -7.69 20.25
C ALA A 82 -10.23 -8.57 21.49
N GLN A 83 -11.48 -9.05 21.56
CA GLN A 83 -11.88 -9.99 22.60
C GLN A 83 -11.09 -11.29 22.50
N TYR A 84 -10.99 -11.88 21.32
CA TYR A 84 -10.21 -13.09 21.07
C TYR A 84 -8.73 -12.91 21.47
N ARG A 85 -8.12 -11.79 21.12
CA ARG A 85 -6.73 -11.48 21.51
C ARG A 85 -6.57 -11.41 23.05
N GLN A 86 -7.55 -10.86 23.77
CA GLN A 86 -7.52 -10.82 25.25
C GLN A 86 -7.60 -12.22 25.84
N GLU A 87 -8.47 -13.06 25.31
CA GLU A 87 -8.62 -14.46 25.75
C GLU A 87 -7.39 -15.30 25.42
N LYS A 88 -6.82 -15.12 24.23
CA LYS A 88 -5.57 -15.76 23.83
C LYS A 88 -4.42 -15.39 24.76
N ASN A 89 -4.33 -14.12 25.16
CA ASN A 89 -3.35 -13.68 26.16
C ASN A 89 -3.58 -14.35 27.53
N LEU A 90 -4.83 -14.44 28.00
CA LEU A 90 -5.14 -15.10 29.25
C LEU A 90 -4.67 -16.56 29.23
N ILE A 91 -4.99 -17.30 28.18
CA ILE A 91 -4.64 -18.72 28.05
C ILE A 91 -3.13 -18.89 27.84
N GLN A 92 -2.46 -18.03 27.12
CA GLN A 92 -0.98 -18.06 27.01
C GLN A 92 -0.31 -17.83 28.36
N VAL A 93 -0.79 -16.86 29.16
CA VAL A 93 -0.28 -16.62 30.52
C VAL A 93 -0.53 -17.84 31.42
N PHE A 94 -1.70 -18.46 31.31
CA PHE A 94 -2.03 -19.69 32.01
C PHE A 94 -1.10 -20.85 31.62
N THR A 95 -0.92 -21.10 30.33
CA THR A 95 -0.11 -22.22 29.81
C THR A 95 1.38 -22.08 30.19
N LYS A 96 1.93 -20.85 30.13
CA LYS A 96 3.33 -20.55 30.50
C LYS A 96 3.55 -20.39 32.00
N GLY A 97 2.51 -20.32 32.80
CA GLY A 97 2.56 -20.16 34.27
C GLY A 97 3.09 -21.40 34.99
N ASN A 98 3.72 -21.19 36.14
CA ASN A 98 4.00 -22.28 37.08
C ASN A 98 2.70 -22.83 37.68
N ILE A 99 2.79 -23.93 38.44
CA ILE A 99 1.63 -24.67 39.03
C ILE A 99 0.77 -23.72 39.87
N ASP A 100 1.33 -22.85 40.65
CA ASP A 100 0.58 -21.95 41.54
C ASP A 100 -0.21 -20.91 40.71
N LYS A 101 0.41 -20.34 39.68
CA LYS A 101 -0.25 -19.43 38.72
C LYS A 101 -1.35 -20.13 37.93
N LYS A 102 -1.13 -21.39 37.54
CA LYS A 102 -2.16 -22.20 36.84
C LYS A 102 -3.37 -22.45 37.77
N ARG A 103 -3.15 -22.74 39.07
CA ARG A 103 -4.23 -22.88 40.06
C ARG A 103 -5.01 -21.59 40.28
N GLU A 104 -4.34 -20.45 40.32
CA GLU A 104 -4.96 -19.14 40.45
C GLU A 104 -5.84 -18.78 39.25
N LEU A 105 -5.32 -18.97 38.01
CA LEU A 105 -6.00 -18.59 36.78
C LEU A 105 -7.04 -19.60 36.29
N TRP A 106 -6.97 -20.85 36.74
CA TRP A 106 -7.85 -21.92 36.27
C TRP A 106 -9.36 -21.62 36.40
N PRO A 107 -9.88 -21.08 37.51
CA PRO A 107 -11.32 -20.75 37.58
C PRO A 107 -11.75 -19.76 36.50
N LYS A 108 -10.89 -18.81 36.17
CA LYS A 108 -11.14 -17.78 35.14
C LYS A 108 -11.11 -18.40 33.75
N VAL A 109 -10.12 -19.22 33.43
CA VAL A 109 -10.00 -19.94 32.15
C VAL A 109 -11.19 -20.87 31.96
N TYR A 110 -11.53 -21.67 33.00
CA TYR A 110 -12.68 -22.57 32.97
C TYR A 110 -14.00 -21.84 32.72
N SER A 111 -14.25 -20.73 33.42
CA SER A 111 -15.48 -19.96 33.26
C SER A 111 -15.54 -19.31 31.85
N THR A 112 -14.43 -18.78 31.34
CA THR A 112 -14.36 -18.18 30.02
C THR A 112 -14.69 -19.20 28.92
N ILE A 113 -14.06 -20.37 28.95
CA ILE A 113 -14.30 -21.40 27.93
C ILE A 113 -15.73 -21.94 28.04
N LYS A 114 -16.20 -22.25 29.28
CA LYS A 114 -17.53 -22.82 29.47
C LYS A 114 -18.67 -21.86 29.12
N GLN A 115 -18.49 -20.57 29.28
CA GLN A 115 -19.48 -19.55 28.87
C GLN A 115 -19.57 -19.34 27.37
N GLN A 116 -18.46 -19.50 26.68
CA GLN A 116 -18.36 -19.15 25.28
C GLN A 116 -18.55 -20.32 24.32
N PHE A 117 -18.18 -21.53 24.74
CA PHE A 117 -18.17 -22.70 23.87
C PHE A 117 -19.10 -23.78 24.33
N LYS A 118 -19.72 -24.46 23.38
CA LYS A 118 -20.49 -25.66 23.64
C LYS A 118 -19.56 -26.84 23.90
N PRO A 119 -20.02 -27.88 24.61
CA PRO A 119 -19.21 -29.10 24.86
C PRO A 119 -18.73 -29.81 23.60
N GLU A 120 -19.45 -29.65 22.48
CA GLU A 120 -19.07 -30.21 21.17
C GLU A 120 -17.89 -29.47 20.53
N GLU A 121 -17.74 -28.16 20.84
CA GLU A 121 -16.64 -27.32 20.35
C GLU A 121 -15.40 -27.47 21.23
N VAL A 122 -15.57 -27.34 22.55
CA VAL A 122 -14.50 -27.49 23.54
C VAL A 122 -15.07 -28.24 24.79
N ASN A 123 -14.74 -29.51 24.94
CA ASN A 123 -15.20 -30.33 26.06
C ASN A 123 -14.37 -30.09 27.33
N ILE A 124 -14.54 -28.92 27.95
CA ILE A 124 -13.76 -28.53 29.14
C ILE A 124 -14.05 -29.42 30.35
N ASP A 125 -15.28 -29.94 30.53
CA ASP A 125 -15.62 -30.82 31.61
C ASP A 125 -14.92 -32.20 31.50
N GLY A 126 -14.71 -32.69 30.26
CA GLY A 126 -13.88 -33.86 29.97
C GLY A 126 -12.42 -33.66 30.37
N TYR A 127 -11.86 -32.49 30.06
CA TYR A 127 -10.49 -32.15 30.48
C TYR A 127 -10.37 -32.03 32.02
N VAL A 128 -11.38 -31.51 32.71
CA VAL A 128 -11.39 -31.42 34.16
C VAL A 128 -11.40 -32.82 34.80
N GLN A 129 -12.13 -33.79 34.23
CA GLN A 129 -12.12 -35.17 34.72
C GLN A 129 -10.76 -35.83 34.51
N GLN A 130 -10.16 -35.67 33.34
CA GLN A 130 -8.82 -36.17 33.07
C GLN A 130 -7.74 -35.54 33.96
N PHE A 131 -7.93 -34.27 34.34
CA PHE A 131 -7.02 -33.56 35.24
C PHE A 131 -6.92 -34.13 36.64
N LYS A 132 -7.96 -34.81 37.11
CA LYS A 132 -7.95 -35.48 38.45
C LYS A 132 -7.04 -36.69 38.50
N ASP A 133 -6.83 -37.33 37.36
CA ASP A 133 -6.16 -38.63 37.28
C ASP A 133 -4.79 -38.58 36.52
N SER A 134 -4.40 -37.42 35.94
CA SER A 134 -3.24 -37.30 35.05
C SER A 134 -2.35 -36.10 35.38
N ASP A 135 -1.14 -36.10 34.83
CA ASP A 135 -0.23 -34.97 34.89
C ASP A 135 -0.85 -33.70 34.23
N PRO A 136 -0.88 -32.55 34.97
CA PRO A 136 -1.48 -31.31 34.47
C PRO A 136 -1.00 -30.88 33.08
N GLU A 137 0.27 -31.04 32.76
CA GLU A 137 0.82 -30.58 31.47
C GLU A 137 0.29 -31.36 30.27
N SER A 138 0.03 -32.66 30.42
CA SER A 138 -0.51 -33.49 29.33
C SER A 138 -1.95 -33.15 28.96
N VAL A 139 -2.70 -32.53 29.84
CA VAL A 139 -4.12 -32.16 29.66
C VAL A 139 -4.25 -30.75 29.06
N PHE A 140 -3.40 -29.81 29.47
CA PHE A 140 -3.52 -28.41 29.05
C PHE A 140 -3.12 -28.14 27.59
N GLY A 141 -2.16 -28.87 27.03
CA GLY A 141 -1.76 -28.72 25.63
C GLY A 141 -2.91 -28.98 24.66
N PRO A 142 -3.58 -30.18 24.76
CA PRO A 142 -4.78 -30.46 23.96
C PRO A 142 -5.91 -29.45 24.16
N LEU A 143 -6.22 -29.06 25.41
CA LEU A 143 -7.26 -28.08 25.71
C LEU A 143 -7.01 -26.74 25.01
N VAL A 144 -5.77 -26.23 25.03
CA VAL A 144 -5.42 -24.96 24.37
C VAL A 144 -5.57 -25.09 22.87
N LYS A 145 -5.21 -26.23 22.30
CA LYS A 145 -5.35 -26.48 20.86
C LYS A 145 -6.82 -26.52 20.44
N ASP A 146 -7.67 -27.24 21.19
CA ASP A 146 -9.10 -27.32 20.90
C ASP A 146 -9.76 -25.94 21.00
N TRP A 147 -9.39 -25.18 22.03
CA TRP A 147 -9.88 -23.83 22.22
C TRP A 147 -9.43 -22.89 21.11
N ASP A 148 -8.14 -22.91 20.70
CA ASP A 148 -7.61 -22.10 19.58
C ASP A 148 -8.38 -22.41 18.28
N THR A 149 -8.58 -23.70 17.97
CA THR A 149 -9.34 -24.13 16.80
C THR A 149 -10.80 -23.68 16.84
N ALA A 150 -11.45 -23.80 17.98
CA ALA A 150 -12.83 -23.35 18.14
C ALA A 150 -12.98 -21.83 18.03
N CYS A 151 -12.03 -21.07 18.54
CA CYS A 151 -12.00 -19.61 18.39
C CYS A 151 -11.78 -19.18 16.93
N ASP A 152 -10.84 -19.80 16.23
CA ASP A 152 -10.56 -19.48 14.83
C ASP A 152 -11.78 -19.80 13.95
N ASN A 153 -12.46 -20.94 14.18
CA ASN A 153 -13.68 -21.29 13.47
C ASN A 153 -14.80 -20.27 13.71
N ARG A 154 -15.03 -19.86 14.97
CA ARG A 154 -16.05 -18.87 15.31
C ARG A 154 -15.75 -17.49 14.73
N LEU A 155 -14.50 -17.07 14.72
CA LEU A 155 -14.11 -15.81 14.11
C LEU A 155 -14.40 -15.84 12.62
N THR A 156 -13.99 -16.90 11.92
CA THR A 156 -14.25 -17.09 10.50
C THR A 156 -15.74 -17.14 10.18
N GLU A 157 -16.54 -17.88 10.98
CA GLU A 157 -18.00 -17.94 10.81
C GLU A 157 -18.66 -16.56 11.03
N TYR A 158 -18.21 -15.80 12.04
CA TYR A 158 -18.72 -14.46 12.31
C TYR A 158 -18.40 -13.50 11.17
N GLU A 159 -17.17 -13.50 10.68
CA GLU A 159 -16.73 -12.67 9.58
C GLU A 159 -17.49 -12.98 8.28
N ALA A 160 -17.63 -14.28 7.95
CA ALA A 160 -18.41 -14.74 6.81
C ALA A 160 -19.88 -14.31 6.89
N ALA A 161 -20.51 -14.47 8.06
CA ALA A 161 -21.89 -14.06 8.27
C ALA A 161 -22.07 -12.52 8.17
N CYS A 162 -21.10 -11.75 8.63
CA CYS A 162 -21.12 -10.29 8.49
C CYS A 162 -21.01 -9.86 7.02
N ILE A 163 -20.09 -10.47 6.27
CA ILE A 163 -19.91 -10.20 4.84
C ILE A 163 -21.18 -10.53 4.07
N GLU A 164 -21.71 -11.73 4.25
CA GLU A 164 -22.91 -12.22 3.54
C GLU A 164 -24.13 -11.32 3.79
N ARG A 165 -24.36 -10.93 5.04
CA ARG A 165 -25.47 -10.03 5.41
C ARG A 165 -25.37 -8.66 4.75
N ASN A 166 -24.18 -8.10 4.63
CA ASN A 166 -23.98 -6.75 4.12
C ASN A 166 -23.74 -6.72 2.61
N LYS A 167 -23.37 -7.84 1.99
CA LYS A 167 -23.10 -7.94 0.54
C LYS A 167 -24.30 -7.54 -0.30
N ALA A 168 -25.48 -8.07 0.01
CA ALA A 168 -26.71 -7.75 -0.74
C ALA A 168 -27.05 -6.26 -0.70
N TYR A 169 -26.85 -5.59 0.45
CA TYR A 169 -27.06 -4.15 0.59
C TYR A 169 -26.04 -3.36 -0.24
N TRP A 170 -24.77 -3.78 -0.21
CA TRP A 170 -23.71 -3.17 -1.03
C TRP A 170 -23.98 -3.29 -2.54
N GLU A 171 -24.40 -4.45 -3.01
CA GLU A 171 -24.77 -4.67 -4.40
C GLU A 171 -25.95 -3.82 -4.84
N GLN A 172 -26.93 -3.64 -3.96
CA GLN A 172 -28.06 -2.76 -4.22
C GLN A 172 -27.60 -1.30 -4.33
N SER A 173 -26.76 -0.84 -3.42
CA SER A 173 -26.20 0.52 -3.41
C SER A 173 -25.45 0.82 -4.72
N ILE A 174 -24.63 -0.09 -5.20
CA ILE A 174 -23.92 0.08 -6.48
C ILE A 174 -24.87 0.16 -7.67
N ARG A 175 -25.92 -0.68 -7.70
CA ARG A 175 -26.93 -0.64 -8.78
C ARG A 175 -27.69 0.67 -8.81
N GLU A 176 -28.02 1.23 -7.64
CA GLU A 176 -28.81 2.46 -7.54
C GLU A 176 -27.98 3.73 -7.79
N HIS A 177 -26.77 3.79 -7.24
CA HIS A 177 -25.95 5.01 -7.23
C HIS A 177 -24.81 5.01 -8.25
N GLY A 178 -24.25 3.86 -8.60
CA GLY A 178 -23.06 3.78 -9.44
C GLY A 178 -23.18 4.46 -10.80
N ASN A 179 -24.35 4.39 -11.47
CA ASN A 179 -24.58 5.09 -12.74
C ASN A 179 -24.70 6.60 -12.59
N THR A 180 -25.23 7.09 -11.47
CA THR A 180 -25.35 8.52 -11.18
C THR A 180 -23.98 9.10 -10.92
N ASP A 181 -23.20 8.48 -10.04
CA ASP A 181 -21.84 8.86 -9.73
C ASP A 181 -20.93 8.85 -10.96
N TYR A 182 -21.10 7.86 -11.83
CA TYR A 182 -20.37 7.79 -13.10
C TYR A 182 -20.68 8.99 -14.01
N ARG A 183 -21.95 9.36 -14.17
CA ARG A 183 -22.33 10.51 -15.00
C ARG A 183 -21.78 11.80 -14.43
N GLU A 184 -21.84 12.00 -13.12
CA GLU A 184 -21.29 13.17 -12.46
C GLU A 184 -19.78 13.26 -12.61
N ARG A 185 -19.06 12.16 -12.36
CA ARG A 185 -17.59 12.13 -12.51
C ARG A 185 -17.17 12.35 -13.97
N LYS A 186 -17.91 11.82 -14.93
CA LYS A 186 -17.66 12.10 -16.36
C LYS A 186 -17.93 13.55 -16.73
N LYS A 187 -18.95 14.20 -16.16
CA LYS A 187 -19.21 15.63 -16.34
C LYS A 187 -18.03 16.45 -15.78
N ILE A 188 -17.56 16.12 -14.59
CA ILE A 188 -16.40 16.76 -13.94
C ILE A 188 -15.14 16.56 -14.79
N GLN A 189 -14.88 15.35 -15.27
CA GLN A 189 -13.73 15.05 -16.12
C GLN A 189 -13.76 15.86 -17.43
N LYS A 190 -14.92 15.92 -18.08
CA LYS A 190 -15.11 16.73 -19.29
C LYS A 190 -14.86 18.21 -19.02
N MET A 191 -15.36 18.73 -17.92
CA MET A 191 -15.15 20.11 -17.50
C MET A 191 -13.67 20.39 -17.24
N PHE A 192 -12.97 19.51 -16.57
CA PHE A 192 -11.53 19.63 -16.32
C PHE A 192 -10.70 19.79 -17.61
N TYR A 193 -10.92 18.90 -18.57
CA TYR A 193 -10.20 18.97 -19.85
C TYR A 193 -10.59 20.16 -20.75
N SER A 194 -11.71 20.83 -20.44
CA SER A 194 -12.11 22.05 -21.16
C SER A 194 -11.28 23.27 -20.76
N TYR A 195 -10.50 23.19 -19.67
CA TYR A 195 -9.64 24.28 -19.19
C TYR A 195 -8.17 23.85 -19.16
N PRO A 196 -7.36 24.26 -20.17
CA PRO A 196 -5.94 23.90 -20.24
C PRO A 196 -5.14 24.31 -19.00
N GLN A 197 -5.54 25.42 -18.34
CA GLN A 197 -4.93 25.91 -17.11
C GLN A 197 -5.01 24.87 -15.99
N MET A 198 -6.14 24.19 -15.84
CA MET A 198 -6.32 23.15 -14.82
C MET A 198 -5.41 21.93 -15.08
N VAL A 199 -5.27 21.54 -16.35
CA VAL A 199 -4.36 20.46 -16.76
C VAL A 199 -2.91 20.83 -16.47
N GLU A 200 -2.52 22.07 -16.76
CA GLU A 200 -1.19 22.57 -16.47
C GLU A 200 -0.89 22.58 -14.97
N ILE A 201 -1.83 23.01 -14.13
CA ILE A 201 -1.70 22.99 -12.66
C ILE A 201 -1.43 21.58 -12.16
N VAL A 202 -2.24 20.60 -12.56
CA VAL A 202 -2.09 19.21 -12.11
C VAL A 202 -0.74 18.62 -12.52
N ASN A 203 -0.23 18.98 -13.69
CA ASN A 203 1.06 18.51 -14.17
C ASN A 203 2.26 19.22 -13.49
N MET A 204 2.09 20.48 -13.11
CA MET A 204 3.17 21.29 -12.54
C MET A 204 3.30 21.13 -11.04
N ILE A 205 2.18 20.98 -10.33
CA ILE A 205 2.18 20.99 -8.87
C ILE A 205 2.91 19.76 -8.30
N GLY A 206 3.77 20.00 -7.33
CA GLY A 206 4.53 18.95 -6.65
C GLY A 206 5.74 18.50 -7.46
N ARG A 207 6.80 19.29 -7.36
CA ARG A 207 8.09 18.97 -7.96
C ARG A 207 8.69 17.69 -7.46
N GLU A 208 9.47 17.07 -8.31
CA GLU A 208 10.37 16.00 -7.94
C GLU A 208 11.41 16.52 -6.93
N LYS A 209 11.39 15.98 -5.75
CA LYS A 209 12.34 16.29 -4.67
C LYS A 209 13.24 15.08 -4.46
N PRO A 210 14.55 15.28 -4.22
CA PRO A 210 15.38 14.16 -3.79
C PRO A 210 14.82 13.62 -2.47
N HIS A 211 14.54 12.32 -2.45
CA HIS A 211 14.07 11.64 -1.26
C HIS A 211 15.15 11.76 -0.18
N ARG A 212 14.82 12.39 0.96
CA ARG A 212 15.62 12.32 2.17
C ARG A 212 15.32 10.99 2.87
N GLU A 213 15.68 9.89 2.28
CA GLU A 213 16.00 8.73 3.09
C GLU A 213 17.39 9.00 3.68
N ASP A 214 17.47 8.87 4.99
CA ASP A 214 18.72 8.78 5.69
C ASP A 214 19.71 7.96 4.86
N GLU A 215 20.94 8.47 4.71
CA GLU A 215 22.11 7.76 4.21
C GLU A 215 22.39 6.53 5.10
N LYS A 216 21.44 5.59 5.17
CA LYS A 216 21.72 4.22 5.52
C LYS A 216 22.24 3.58 4.26
N ASP A 217 23.53 3.51 4.19
CA ASP A 217 24.31 2.71 3.26
C ASP A 217 23.79 1.26 3.34
N ASP A 218 22.64 0.99 2.68
CA ASP A 218 22.17 -0.36 2.43
C ASP A 218 23.06 -0.93 1.32
N THR A 219 24.26 -1.35 1.73
CA THR A 219 25.08 -2.26 0.93
C THR A 219 24.30 -3.56 0.75
N ILE A 220 23.45 -3.59 -0.27
CA ILE A 220 22.78 -4.82 -0.68
C ILE A 220 23.87 -5.75 -1.21
N ARG A 221 24.34 -6.65 -0.34
CA ARG A 221 25.21 -7.76 -0.72
C ARG A 221 24.40 -8.74 -1.57
N LYS A 222 24.33 -8.50 -2.88
CA LYS A 222 23.81 -9.49 -3.82
C LYS A 222 24.84 -10.60 -3.96
N TYR A 223 24.52 -11.79 -3.46
CA TYR A 223 25.18 -13.01 -3.88
C TYR A 223 24.85 -13.23 -5.36
N ILE A 224 25.80 -12.95 -6.24
CA ILE A 224 25.71 -13.36 -7.64
C ILE A 224 26.23 -14.81 -7.66
N PRO A 225 25.40 -15.80 -8.04
CA PRO A 225 25.92 -17.13 -8.29
C PRO A 225 26.94 -17.01 -9.42
N LEU A 226 28.17 -17.43 -9.15
CA LEU A 226 29.22 -17.50 -10.15
C LEU A 226 28.75 -18.48 -11.24
N LEU A 227 28.53 -17.97 -12.44
CA LEU A 227 28.45 -18.81 -13.62
C LEU A 227 29.81 -19.57 -13.75
N PRO A 228 29.80 -20.87 -13.99
CA PRO A 228 31.03 -21.60 -14.21
C PRO A 228 31.77 -20.94 -15.37
N SER A 229 33.01 -20.56 -15.12
CA SER A 229 33.89 -20.03 -16.16
C SER A 229 34.05 -21.11 -17.26
N PRO A 230 34.16 -20.70 -18.53
CA PRO A 230 34.49 -21.66 -19.59
C PRO A 230 35.75 -22.41 -19.18
N PRO A 231 35.84 -23.71 -19.47
CA PRO A 231 36.94 -24.55 -19.03
C PRO A 231 38.26 -23.97 -19.54
N THR A 232 39.03 -23.36 -18.66
CA THR A 232 40.44 -23.09 -18.90
C THR A 232 41.18 -24.43 -19.00
N PRO A 233 42.14 -24.57 -19.91
CA PRO A 233 42.90 -25.81 -20.00
C PRO A 233 43.48 -26.13 -18.62
N ALA A 234 43.11 -27.27 -18.09
CA ALA A 234 43.50 -27.67 -16.75
C ALA A 234 44.99 -27.95 -16.69
N VAL A 235 45.63 -27.35 -15.71
CA VAL A 235 47.07 -27.56 -15.46
C VAL A 235 47.31 -28.81 -14.61
N GLU A 236 46.30 -29.35 -13.93
CA GLU A 236 46.43 -30.53 -13.06
C GLU A 236 45.28 -31.53 -13.30
N VAL A 237 45.63 -32.79 -13.52
CA VAL A 237 44.71 -33.91 -13.60
C VAL A 237 44.55 -34.51 -12.22
N GLU A 238 43.32 -34.52 -11.69
CA GLU A 238 43.05 -35.07 -10.35
C GLU A 238 42.48 -36.48 -10.39
N GLU A 239 41.73 -36.84 -11.41
CA GLU A 239 41.03 -38.13 -11.47
C GLU A 239 40.86 -38.62 -12.92
N VAL A 240 40.64 -39.90 -13.10
CA VAL A 240 40.29 -40.52 -14.38
C VAL A 240 38.82 -40.93 -14.32
N THR A 241 38.03 -40.46 -15.29
CA THR A 241 36.60 -40.79 -15.41
C THR A 241 36.31 -41.47 -16.76
N ASN A 242 35.16 -42.11 -16.88
CA ASN A 242 34.71 -42.69 -18.15
C ASN A 242 33.73 -41.73 -18.85
N GLY A 243 33.83 -41.63 -20.17
CA GLY A 243 32.97 -40.79 -20.99
C GLY A 243 33.27 -40.88 -22.48
N ASN A 244 32.75 -39.90 -23.23
CA ASN A 244 32.93 -39.81 -24.68
C ASN A 244 33.50 -38.47 -25.16
N ASN A 245 34.03 -37.63 -24.26
CA ASN A 245 34.62 -36.36 -24.63
C ASN A 245 36.03 -36.50 -25.16
N LEU A 246 36.20 -36.47 -26.48
CA LEU A 246 37.47 -36.67 -27.15
C LEU A 246 38.57 -35.65 -26.80
N GLN A 247 38.21 -34.50 -26.27
CA GLN A 247 39.19 -33.46 -25.88
C GLN A 247 40.01 -33.84 -24.64
N HIS A 248 39.51 -34.77 -23.83
CA HIS A 248 40.10 -35.16 -22.56
C HIS A 248 40.49 -36.65 -22.51
N VAL A 249 40.56 -37.32 -23.67
CA VAL A 249 40.89 -38.76 -23.78
C VAL A 249 42.32 -39.00 -23.34
N LEU A 250 42.53 -40.03 -22.53
CA LEU A 250 43.87 -40.47 -22.15
C LEU A 250 44.67 -40.94 -23.35
N PRO A 251 45.99 -40.72 -23.38
CA PRO A 251 46.89 -41.24 -24.47
C PRO A 251 46.79 -42.73 -24.70
N ILE A 252 46.49 -43.51 -23.68
CA ILE A 252 46.30 -44.94 -23.79
C ILE A 252 45.10 -45.35 -24.65
N GLU A 253 44.00 -44.57 -24.57
CA GLU A 253 42.83 -44.81 -25.40
C GLU A 253 43.07 -44.41 -26.86
N THR A 254 43.84 -43.38 -27.12
CA THR A 254 44.24 -42.97 -28.48
C THR A 254 45.21 -43.99 -29.09
N ALA A 255 46.00 -44.65 -28.28
CA ALA A 255 46.87 -45.78 -28.76
C ALA A 255 46.05 -46.98 -29.28
N ILE A 256 44.88 -47.27 -28.72
CA ILE A 256 43.91 -48.27 -29.18
C ILE A 256 43.40 -47.94 -30.59
N LEU A 257 43.20 -46.64 -30.91
CA LEU A 257 42.78 -46.18 -32.23
C LEU A 257 43.87 -46.41 -33.31
N ALA A 258 45.13 -46.35 -32.95
CA ALA A 258 46.26 -46.52 -33.89
C ALA A 258 46.47 -47.94 -34.42
N GLY A 259 45.86 -48.96 -33.81
CA GLY A 259 45.99 -50.32 -34.22
C GLY A 259 44.85 -50.84 -35.08
N HIS A 260 45.09 -51.31 -36.28
CA HIS A 260 44.10 -51.85 -37.23
C HIS A 260 43.13 -52.88 -36.62
N GLN A 261 43.60 -53.66 -35.66
CA GLN A 261 42.76 -54.70 -35.00
C GLN A 261 42.01 -54.19 -33.78
N THR A 262 42.42 -53.06 -33.24
CA THR A 262 41.84 -52.45 -31.99
C THR A 262 40.99 -51.22 -32.24
N GLU A 263 40.96 -50.70 -33.44
CA GLU A 263 40.17 -49.53 -33.85
C GLU A 263 38.66 -49.68 -33.52
N SER A 264 38.12 -50.90 -33.84
CA SER A 264 36.71 -51.20 -33.54
C SER A 264 36.37 -51.13 -32.03
N LEU A 265 37.37 -51.50 -31.20
CA LEU A 265 37.19 -51.39 -29.74
C LEU A 265 37.16 -49.97 -29.25
N PHE A 266 37.94 -49.07 -29.88
CA PHE A 266 37.87 -47.64 -29.56
C PHE A 266 36.46 -47.02 -29.88
N TYR A 267 35.94 -47.32 -31.09
CA TYR A 267 34.62 -46.86 -31.47
C TYR A 267 33.51 -47.45 -30.58
N TYR A 268 33.62 -48.69 -30.18
CA TYR A 268 32.67 -49.26 -29.23
C TYR A 268 32.71 -48.57 -27.88
N ARG A 269 33.89 -48.32 -27.31
CA ARG A 269 34.08 -47.64 -26.05
C ARG A 269 33.59 -46.18 -26.13
N TYR A 270 33.83 -45.50 -27.26
CA TYR A 270 33.34 -44.18 -27.52
C TYR A 270 31.80 -44.10 -27.53
N ALA A 271 31.17 -45.01 -28.27
CA ALA A 271 29.72 -45.10 -28.37
C ALA A 271 29.04 -45.41 -27.03
N MET A 272 29.71 -46.23 -26.21
CA MET A 272 29.21 -46.62 -24.88
C MET A 272 29.61 -45.62 -23.78
N GLY A 273 30.34 -44.55 -24.08
CA GLY A 273 30.83 -43.58 -23.10
C GLY A 273 31.84 -44.17 -22.11
N GLN A 274 32.61 -45.15 -22.54
CA GLN A 274 33.56 -45.90 -21.69
C GLN A 274 35.04 -45.57 -21.95
N LEU A 275 35.32 -44.52 -22.74
CA LEU A 275 36.69 -44.04 -22.88
C LEU A 275 37.17 -43.42 -21.57
N GLN A 276 38.40 -43.70 -21.19
CA GLN A 276 39.04 -43.07 -20.03
C GLN A 276 39.44 -41.66 -20.37
N LEU A 277 38.98 -40.71 -19.54
CA LEU A 277 39.15 -39.28 -19.70
C LEU A 277 39.84 -38.67 -18.50
N PHE A 278 40.63 -37.64 -18.74
CA PHE A 278 41.13 -36.78 -17.68
C PHE A 278 39.95 -35.98 -17.08
N ALA A 279 39.66 -36.15 -15.80
CA ALA A 279 38.69 -35.34 -15.06
C ALA A 279 39.41 -34.16 -14.44
N ASN A 280 38.95 -32.98 -14.83
CA ASN A 280 39.39 -31.70 -14.29
C ASN A 280 38.34 -31.21 -13.32
N LYS A 281 38.66 -31.08 -12.05
CA LYS A 281 37.80 -30.32 -11.15
C LYS A 281 37.96 -28.85 -11.44
N PRO A 282 36.87 -28.12 -11.67
CA PRO A 282 36.95 -26.68 -11.77
C PRO A 282 37.49 -26.14 -10.44
N LYS A 283 38.68 -25.55 -10.44
CA LYS A 283 39.20 -24.81 -9.30
C LYS A 283 38.21 -23.69 -9.03
N MET A 284 37.44 -23.82 -7.97
CA MET A 284 36.63 -22.71 -7.43
C MET A 284 37.61 -21.69 -6.86
N GLU A 285 38.13 -20.82 -7.70
CA GLU A 285 38.74 -19.60 -7.22
C GLU A 285 37.64 -18.75 -6.66
N SER A 286 37.63 -18.63 -5.33
CA SER A 286 36.86 -17.62 -4.61
C SER A 286 37.41 -16.24 -4.98
N ARG A 287 36.96 -15.68 -6.11
CA ARG A 287 37.30 -14.30 -6.45
C ARG A 287 36.45 -13.35 -5.65
N MET A 288 37.15 -12.47 -5.01
CA MET A 288 36.73 -11.33 -4.22
C MET A 288 35.44 -10.69 -4.67
N LYS A 289 34.66 -10.34 -3.67
CA LYS A 289 33.56 -9.38 -3.67
C LYS A 289 33.93 -8.16 -4.52
N VAL A 290 33.31 -8.01 -5.67
CA VAL A 290 33.20 -6.71 -6.31
C VAL A 290 31.97 -6.02 -5.71
N GLU A 291 32.20 -5.14 -4.79
CA GLU A 291 31.22 -4.17 -4.35
C GLU A 291 30.89 -3.25 -5.53
N GLN A 292 29.92 -3.60 -6.32
CA GLN A 292 29.27 -2.63 -7.18
C GLN A 292 28.30 -1.84 -6.34
N THR A 293 28.74 -0.71 -5.82
CA THR A 293 27.86 0.37 -5.40
C THR A 293 27.11 0.82 -6.66
N LYS A 294 25.96 0.20 -6.95
CA LYS A 294 24.98 0.87 -7.77
C LYS A 294 24.51 2.05 -6.94
N LYS A 295 25.00 3.25 -7.23
CA LYS A 295 24.30 4.46 -6.87
C LYS A 295 22.88 4.27 -7.39
N LYS A 296 21.92 3.99 -6.49
CA LYS A 296 20.51 4.13 -6.80
C LYS A 296 20.38 5.57 -7.28
N GLU A 297 19.95 5.76 -8.51
CA GLU A 297 19.49 7.09 -8.93
C GLU A 297 18.48 7.53 -7.86
N PRO A 298 18.62 8.73 -7.30
CA PRO A 298 17.72 9.21 -6.27
C PRO A 298 16.31 9.11 -6.85
N ARG A 299 15.45 8.30 -6.24
CA ARG A 299 14.03 8.27 -6.61
C ARG A 299 13.49 9.66 -6.31
N LEU A 300 13.20 10.39 -7.36
CA LEU A 300 12.57 11.69 -7.25
C LEU A 300 11.11 11.46 -6.84
N GLU A 301 10.80 11.71 -5.58
CA GLU A 301 9.42 11.68 -5.08
C GLU A 301 8.79 13.07 -5.20
N LYS A 302 7.57 13.12 -5.69
CA LYS A 302 6.82 14.36 -5.75
C LYS A 302 6.37 14.76 -4.35
N GLY A 303 6.63 16.00 -3.96
CA GLY A 303 6.32 16.54 -2.64
C GLY A 303 4.83 16.57 -2.29
N PRO A 304 4.45 16.77 -1.01
CA PRO A 304 3.06 16.92 -0.59
C PRO A 304 2.43 18.17 -1.19
N ILE A 305 1.08 18.25 -1.15
CA ILE A 305 0.31 19.37 -1.71
C ILE A 305 -0.60 19.95 -0.62
N ILE A 306 -0.65 21.28 -0.55
CA ILE A 306 -1.63 22.02 0.24
C ILE A 306 -2.53 22.77 -0.75
N VAL A 307 -3.84 22.55 -0.72
CA VAL A 307 -4.82 23.25 -1.53
C VAL A 307 -5.65 24.13 -0.63
N SER A 308 -5.77 25.42 -0.97
CA SER A 308 -6.64 26.37 -0.29
C SER A 308 -7.75 26.79 -1.24
N ILE A 309 -9.01 26.63 -0.83
CA ILE A 309 -10.20 26.99 -1.61
C ILE A 309 -10.96 28.08 -0.92
N ASP A 310 -11.22 29.15 -1.65
CA ASP A 310 -12.09 30.23 -1.25
C ASP A 310 -13.56 29.77 -1.30
N THR A 311 -14.26 29.90 -0.18
CA THR A 311 -15.68 29.59 -0.03
C THR A 311 -16.49 30.85 0.32
N SER A 312 -16.01 32.02 -0.08
CA SER A 312 -16.74 33.28 0.05
C SER A 312 -17.95 33.36 -0.88
N GLY A 313 -18.84 34.32 -0.64
CA GLY A 313 -20.06 34.50 -1.43
C GLY A 313 -19.81 34.77 -2.92
N SER A 314 -18.71 35.41 -3.28
CA SER A 314 -18.33 35.70 -4.66
C SER A 314 -17.96 34.45 -5.47
N MET A 315 -17.53 33.38 -4.78
CA MET A 315 -17.22 32.09 -5.38
C MET A 315 -18.46 31.23 -5.64
N PHE A 316 -19.66 31.65 -5.24
CA PHE A 316 -20.89 30.88 -5.43
C PHE A 316 -21.18 30.56 -6.90
N GLY A 317 -21.69 29.39 -7.19
CA GLY A 317 -22.07 28.93 -8.53
C GLY A 317 -20.90 28.34 -9.31
N ARG A 318 -20.67 28.81 -10.55
CA ARG A 318 -19.66 28.26 -11.45
C ARG A 318 -18.22 28.29 -10.92
N PRO A 319 -17.75 29.36 -10.22
CA PRO A 319 -16.39 29.38 -9.68
C PRO A 319 -16.10 28.23 -8.72
N ILE A 320 -17.00 27.92 -7.80
CA ILE A 320 -16.80 26.81 -6.86
C ILE A 320 -16.89 25.43 -7.53
N GLU A 321 -17.71 25.30 -8.59
CA GLU A 321 -17.76 24.07 -9.39
C GLU A 321 -16.40 23.82 -10.07
N LEU A 322 -15.77 24.85 -10.61
CA LEU A 322 -14.43 24.78 -11.21
C LEU A 322 -13.36 24.47 -10.17
N ALA A 323 -13.40 25.12 -9.02
CA ALA A 323 -12.49 24.87 -7.91
C ALA A 323 -12.60 23.43 -7.40
N THR A 324 -13.82 22.94 -7.19
CA THR A 324 -14.09 21.55 -6.78
C THR A 324 -13.65 20.55 -7.85
N CYS A 325 -13.87 20.87 -9.12
CA CYS A 325 -13.41 20.04 -10.24
C CYS A 325 -11.89 19.86 -10.22
N LEU A 326 -11.14 20.96 -10.10
CA LEU A 326 -9.68 20.91 -10.00
C LEU A 326 -9.22 20.16 -8.75
N LEU A 327 -9.84 20.42 -7.60
CA LEU A 327 -9.51 19.73 -6.36
C LEU A 327 -9.67 18.21 -6.49
N ARG A 328 -10.77 17.73 -7.06
CA ARG A 328 -10.99 16.28 -7.27
C ARG A 328 -9.92 15.67 -8.16
N GLN A 329 -9.47 16.36 -9.21
CA GLN A 329 -8.39 15.89 -10.08
C GLN A 329 -7.02 15.89 -9.36
N LEU A 330 -6.72 16.92 -8.58
CA LEU A 330 -5.51 16.96 -7.74
C LEU A 330 -5.47 15.82 -6.72
N LEU A 331 -6.60 15.50 -6.13
CA LEU A 331 -6.71 14.40 -5.18
C LEU A 331 -6.53 13.04 -5.85
N GLN A 332 -7.13 12.82 -7.02
CA GLN A 332 -6.90 11.59 -7.80
C GLN A 332 -5.42 11.43 -8.14
N MET A 333 -4.78 12.51 -8.59
CA MET A 333 -3.35 12.52 -8.89
C MET A 333 -2.51 12.24 -7.64
N ALA A 334 -2.82 12.91 -6.51
CA ALA A 334 -2.12 12.70 -5.25
C ALA A 334 -2.25 11.25 -4.76
N LYS A 335 -3.44 10.64 -4.88
CA LYS A 335 -3.70 9.24 -4.54
C LYS A 335 -2.88 8.29 -5.42
N LYS A 336 -2.91 8.46 -6.76
CA LYS A 336 -2.10 7.64 -7.70
C LYS A 336 -0.60 7.72 -7.43
N GLN A 337 -0.13 8.88 -7.01
CA GLN A 337 1.29 9.13 -6.72
C GLN A 337 1.65 8.90 -5.26
N LYS A 338 0.74 8.37 -4.43
CA LYS A 338 0.90 8.15 -2.97
C LYS A 338 1.37 9.42 -2.23
N ARG A 339 0.90 10.60 -2.66
CA ARG A 339 1.27 11.90 -2.11
C ARG A 339 0.30 12.33 -1.02
N LYS A 340 0.81 13.06 -0.05
CA LYS A 340 -0.02 13.67 0.99
C LYS A 340 -0.70 14.91 0.44
N CYS A 341 -1.99 15.07 0.75
CA CYS A 341 -2.79 16.22 0.34
C CYS A 341 -3.56 16.80 1.53
N PHE A 342 -3.48 18.12 1.68
CA PHE A 342 -4.15 18.87 2.73
C PHE A 342 -5.04 19.95 2.12
N LEU A 343 -6.25 20.07 2.59
CA LEU A 343 -7.21 21.07 2.12
C LEU A 343 -7.49 22.11 3.20
N ILE A 344 -7.48 23.36 2.82
CA ILE A 344 -7.91 24.50 3.61
C ILE A 344 -9.10 25.14 2.88
N SER A 345 -10.25 25.20 3.51
CA SER A 345 -11.38 26.03 3.08
C SER A 345 -11.34 27.34 3.87
N PHE A 346 -11.46 28.46 3.20
CA PHE A 346 -11.40 29.76 3.84
C PHE A 346 -12.48 30.70 3.34
N SER A 347 -12.99 31.50 4.26
CA SER A 347 -13.84 32.67 4.06
C SER A 347 -13.42 33.69 5.11
N VAL A 348 -14.28 34.05 6.05
CA VAL A 348 -13.91 34.83 7.25
C VAL A 348 -13.04 34.02 8.21
N ARG A 349 -13.17 32.70 8.21
CA ARG A 349 -12.37 31.74 9.01
C ARG A 349 -11.79 30.67 8.12
N ALA A 350 -10.62 30.15 8.49
CA ALA A 350 -10.02 29.03 7.82
C ALA A 350 -10.35 27.72 8.55
N GLN A 351 -10.83 26.74 7.80
CA GLN A 351 -11.02 25.35 8.25
C GLN A 351 -10.13 24.43 7.44
N SER A 352 -9.77 23.29 8.00
CA SER A 352 -8.83 22.42 7.32
C SER A 352 -9.12 20.94 7.54
N ILE A 353 -8.81 20.13 6.52
CA ILE A 353 -8.96 18.67 6.55
C ILE A 353 -7.74 17.99 5.89
N ASP A 354 -7.26 16.95 6.54
CA ASP A 354 -6.21 16.09 5.97
C ASP A 354 -6.86 15.04 5.06
N LEU A 355 -6.66 15.18 3.77
CA LEU A 355 -7.23 14.31 2.73
C LEU A 355 -6.39 13.05 2.46
N SER A 356 -5.25 12.92 3.12
CA SER A 356 -4.42 11.70 3.06
C SER A 356 -5.00 10.55 3.89
N LYS A 357 -5.99 10.82 4.74
CA LYS A 357 -6.63 9.80 5.58
C LYS A 357 -7.68 9.03 4.81
N PRO A 358 -7.85 7.71 5.07
CA PRO A 358 -8.93 6.92 4.49
C PRO A 358 -10.31 7.55 4.75
N GLY A 359 -11.22 7.45 3.78
CA GLY A 359 -12.58 8.01 3.89
C GLY A 359 -12.67 9.55 3.84
N ALA A 360 -11.57 10.26 3.60
CA ALA A 360 -11.56 11.72 3.52
C ALA A 360 -12.45 12.27 2.38
N TRP A 361 -12.62 11.47 1.31
CA TRP A 361 -13.48 11.84 0.17
C TRP A 361 -14.95 12.03 0.55
N LYS A 362 -15.51 11.13 1.35
CA LYS A 362 -16.90 11.24 1.81
C LYS A 362 -17.12 12.49 2.68
N ARG A 363 -16.06 12.95 3.34
CA ARG A 363 -16.09 14.18 4.14
C ARG A 363 -15.87 15.47 3.33
N LEU A 364 -15.32 15.34 2.12
CA LEU A 364 -15.01 16.47 1.26
C LEU A 364 -16.27 17.24 0.86
N ASP A 365 -17.31 16.54 0.40
CA ASP A 365 -18.54 17.17 -0.05
C ASP A 365 -19.28 17.86 1.12
N ALA A 366 -19.31 17.23 2.29
CA ALA A 366 -19.80 17.85 3.52
C ALA A 366 -18.95 19.05 3.93
N PHE A 367 -17.62 18.93 3.83
CA PHE A 367 -16.68 19.99 4.18
C PHE A 367 -16.78 21.21 3.26
N LEU A 368 -17.08 21.03 1.98
CA LEU A 368 -17.29 22.13 1.02
C LEU A 368 -18.71 22.66 1.01
N GLY A 369 -19.71 21.87 1.49
CA GLY A 369 -21.12 22.23 1.45
C GLY A 369 -21.59 23.23 2.52
N ASP A 370 -20.84 23.40 3.60
CA ASP A 370 -21.33 24.08 4.80
C ASP A 370 -21.13 25.62 4.84
N TYR A 371 -20.41 26.23 3.87
CA TYR A 371 -19.93 27.61 4.07
C TYR A 371 -19.92 28.46 2.80
N TYR A 372 -21.02 29.13 2.51
CA TYR A 372 -21.08 30.17 1.47
C TYR A 372 -21.65 31.49 2.04
N SER A 373 -21.12 32.02 3.15
CA SER A 373 -21.54 33.28 3.67
C SER A 373 -20.40 34.02 4.37
N GLY A 374 -20.18 35.28 4.01
CA GLY A 374 -19.22 36.17 4.64
C GLY A 374 -18.18 36.74 3.69
N GLY A 375 -17.28 37.56 4.22
CA GLY A 375 -16.13 38.11 3.52
C GLY A 375 -14.98 37.09 3.41
N THR A 376 -13.82 37.55 2.92
CA THR A 376 -12.65 36.71 2.70
C THR A 376 -11.45 37.26 3.46
N ASP A 377 -10.80 36.42 4.31
CA ASP A 377 -9.55 36.76 4.98
C ASP A 377 -8.40 35.88 4.46
N GLY A 378 -7.65 36.43 3.51
CA GLY A 378 -6.50 35.74 2.92
C GLY A 378 -5.32 35.55 3.90
N ASN A 379 -5.19 36.44 4.91
CA ASN A 379 -4.13 36.31 5.90
C ASN A 379 -4.33 35.12 6.84
N GLU A 380 -5.56 34.86 7.26
CA GLU A 380 -5.88 33.67 8.08
C GLU A 380 -5.65 32.37 7.31
N MET A 381 -6.00 32.31 6.04
CA MET A 381 -5.72 31.18 5.16
C MET A 381 -4.22 30.93 5.02
N LEU A 382 -3.42 31.97 4.75
CA LEU A 382 -1.98 31.87 4.61
C LEU A 382 -1.31 31.43 5.92
N LYS A 383 -1.72 31.96 7.06
CA LYS A 383 -1.26 31.51 8.39
C LYS A 383 -1.53 30.04 8.62
N ALA A 384 -2.73 29.56 8.26
CA ALA A 384 -3.10 28.15 8.37
C ALA A 384 -2.21 27.27 7.47
N GLY A 385 -1.95 27.71 6.22
CA GLY A 385 -1.06 27.04 5.28
C GLY A 385 0.38 26.96 5.80
N ILE A 386 0.95 28.07 6.24
CA ILE A 386 2.31 28.17 6.80
C ILE A 386 2.47 27.28 8.04
N LYS A 387 1.46 27.25 8.93
CA LYS A 387 1.45 26.34 10.08
C LYS A 387 1.56 24.87 9.65
N MET A 388 0.93 24.49 8.56
CA MET A 388 1.02 23.13 8.02
C MET A 388 2.36 22.87 7.35
N LEU A 389 2.94 23.83 6.63
CA LEU A 389 4.27 23.75 6.04
C LEU A 389 5.37 23.50 7.08
N ASN A 390 5.21 24.04 8.28
CA ASN A 390 6.12 23.81 9.40
C ASN A 390 6.01 22.42 10.04
N SER A 391 5.02 21.60 9.65
CA SER A 391 4.94 20.21 10.11
C SER A 391 5.83 19.31 9.26
N GLU A 392 6.51 18.33 9.87
CA GLU A 392 7.34 17.35 9.15
C GLU A 392 6.58 16.65 8.01
N LYS A 393 5.29 16.44 8.19
CA LYS A 393 4.42 15.74 7.24
C LYS A 393 4.23 16.50 5.93
N TYR A 394 4.22 17.83 5.97
CA TYR A 394 3.96 18.74 4.85
C TYR A 394 5.11 19.69 4.57
N ALA A 395 6.27 19.45 5.16
CA ALA A 395 7.48 20.23 4.88
C ALA A 395 7.77 20.28 3.38
N MET A 396 8.09 21.47 2.87
CA MET A 396 8.36 21.72 1.46
C MET A 396 7.17 21.37 0.52
N ALA A 397 5.91 21.36 0.99
CA ALA A 397 4.75 21.20 0.14
C ALA A 397 4.60 22.39 -0.81
N ASP A 398 4.03 22.15 -1.99
CA ASP A 398 3.54 23.23 -2.83
C ASP A 398 2.14 23.64 -2.35
N MET A 399 1.87 24.94 -2.29
CA MET A 399 0.57 25.48 -1.87
C MET A 399 -0.13 26.08 -3.07
N LEU A 400 -1.36 25.62 -3.37
CA LEU A 400 -2.24 26.15 -4.41
C LEU A 400 -3.41 26.90 -3.76
N ILE A 401 -3.61 28.15 -4.13
CA ILE A 401 -4.71 29.00 -3.69
C ILE A 401 -5.70 29.14 -4.85
N ILE A 402 -6.96 28.78 -4.64
CA ILE A 402 -8.04 28.87 -5.62
C ILE A 402 -9.06 29.88 -5.11
N SER A 403 -9.17 31.01 -5.79
CA SER A 403 -10.02 32.14 -5.38
C SER A 403 -10.29 33.09 -6.56
N ASP A 404 -11.18 34.03 -6.41
CA ASP A 404 -11.27 35.21 -7.27
C ASP A 404 -10.29 36.32 -6.87
N PHE A 405 -9.55 36.12 -5.75
CA PHE A 405 -8.57 37.06 -5.18
C PHE A 405 -9.13 38.45 -4.86
N ILE A 406 -10.42 38.54 -4.49
CA ILE A 406 -11.04 39.76 -4.02
C ILE A 406 -10.83 39.89 -2.50
N PHE A 407 -9.60 40.02 -2.05
CA PHE A 407 -9.21 40.24 -0.65
C PHE A 407 -7.86 40.96 -0.57
N GLU A 408 -7.55 41.52 0.59
CA GLU A 408 -6.33 42.30 0.80
C GLU A 408 -5.05 41.43 0.63
N PRO A 409 -3.99 42.01 0.05
CA PRO A 409 -2.69 41.37 -0.02
C PRO A 409 -2.16 40.93 1.36
N PRO A 410 -1.28 39.92 1.44
CA PRO A 410 -0.73 39.47 2.71
C PRO A 410 0.01 40.60 3.42
N ASN A 411 -0.22 40.74 4.70
CA ASN A 411 0.48 41.72 5.52
C ASN A 411 1.97 41.43 5.61
N GLY A 412 2.79 42.41 6.04
CA GLY A 412 4.24 42.29 6.04
C GLY A 412 4.80 41.07 6.80
N CYS A 413 4.14 40.68 7.89
CA CYS A 413 4.52 39.53 8.67
C CYS A 413 4.29 38.19 7.88
N VAL A 414 3.12 38.06 7.25
CA VAL A 414 2.77 36.89 6.43
C VAL A 414 3.68 36.82 5.19
N SER A 415 3.95 37.97 4.55
CA SER A 415 4.88 38.05 3.41
C SER A 415 6.30 37.58 3.77
N GLN A 416 6.77 37.93 4.96
CA GLN A 416 8.07 37.48 5.46
C GLN A 416 8.09 35.95 5.66
N PHE A 417 7.07 35.38 6.30
CA PHE A 417 6.95 33.92 6.43
C PHE A 417 6.87 33.21 5.09
N MET A 418 6.18 33.75 4.11
CA MET A 418 6.15 33.18 2.75
C MET A 418 7.55 33.19 2.11
N GLN A 419 8.35 34.23 2.32
CA GLN A 419 9.73 34.27 1.83
C GLN A 419 10.63 33.22 2.49
N GLU A 420 10.50 33.05 3.82
CA GLU A 420 11.22 32.01 4.55
C GLU A 420 10.86 30.60 4.04
N GLU A 421 9.60 30.31 3.81
CA GLU A 421 9.16 29.03 3.25
C GLU A 421 9.64 28.81 1.80
N ARG A 422 9.71 29.87 1.00
CA ARG A 422 10.30 29.81 -0.36
C ARG A 422 11.78 29.43 -0.32
N GLN A 423 12.54 29.97 0.65
CA GLN A 423 13.95 29.60 0.81
C GLN A 423 14.12 28.11 1.17
N LYS A 424 13.15 27.52 1.87
CA LYS A 424 13.09 26.08 2.14
C LYS A 424 12.65 25.24 0.93
N GLY A 425 12.17 25.88 -0.16
CA GLY A 425 11.79 25.22 -1.41
C GLY A 425 10.28 25.09 -1.66
N THR A 426 9.41 25.62 -0.76
CA THR A 426 7.97 25.73 -0.98
C THR A 426 7.67 26.68 -2.15
N ARG A 427 6.60 26.40 -2.91
CA ARG A 427 6.07 27.32 -3.93
C ARG A 427 4.61 27.62 -3.65
N PHE A 428 4.23 28.85 -3.94
CA PHE A 428 2.89 29.37 -3.78
C PHE A 428 2.28 29.66 -5.15
N TYR A 429 1.25 28.92 -5.50
CA TYR A 429 0.56 29.03 -6.78
C TYR A 429 -0.85 29.60 -6.59
N GLY A 430 -1.37 30.27 -7.59
CA GLY A 430 -2.73 30.81 -7.62
C GLY A 430 -3.53 30.33 -8.83
N LEU A 431 -4.79 29.95 -8.63
CA LEU A 431 -5.79 29.86 -9.68
C LEU A 431 -6.86 30.93 -9.42
N GLN A 432 -6.86 31.95 -10.26
CA GLN A 432 -7.83 33.03 -10.23
C GLN A 432 -9.03 32.69 -11.11
N ILE A 433 -10.24 32.79 -10.55
CA ILE A 433 -11.46 32.47 -11.27
C ILE A 433 -12.39 33.70 -11.25
N GLY A 434 -12.74 34.19 -12.43
CA GLY A 434 -13.79 35.19 -12.61
C GLY A 434 -13.40 36.66 -12.46
N ASN A 435 -12.23 36.99 -11.93
CA ASN A 435 -11.74 38.35 -11.76
C ASN A 435 -10.46 38.57 -12.60
N ASP A 436 -10.27 39.81 -13.09
CA ASP A 436 -9.08 40.23 -13.88
C ASP A 436 -8.08 41.04 -13.00
N SER A 437 -8.01 40.81 -11.69
CA SER A 437 -7.03 41.45 -10.80
C SER A 437 -5.65 40.87 -11.01
N HIS A 438 -4.61 41.72 -11.04
CA HIS A 438 -3.21 41.32 -11.20
C HIS A 438 -2.37 41.54 -9.94
N GLU A 439 -3.01 41.85 -8.82
CA GLU A 439 -2.30 42.18 -7.56
C GLU A 439 -1.46 41.01 -7.02
N TYR A 440 -1.93 39.80 -7.24
CA TYR A 440 -1.26 38.58 -6.74
C TYR A 440 -0.19 38.01 -7.69
N ASP A 441 -0.07 38.52 -8.93
CA ASP A 441 0.91 38.09 -9.91
C ASP A 441 2.37 38.31 -9.44
N THR A 442 2.59 39.31 -8.59
CA THR A 442 3.91 39.61 -7.99
C THR A 442 4.14 38.89 -6.65
N ILE A 443 3.08 38.43 -6.01
CA ILE A 443 3.12 37.81 -4.68
C ILE A 443 3.27 36.30 -4.76
N LEU A 444 2.64 35.68 -5.75
CA LEU A 444 2.66 34.24 -5.99
C LEU A 444 3.73 33.86 -7.05
N ASP A 445 4.22 32.66 -7.00
CA ASP A 445 5.25 32.16 -7.94
C ASP A 445 4.67 31.98 -9.35
N LYS A 446 3.37 31.67 -9.46
CA LYS A 446 2.62 31.65 -10.72
C LYS A 446 1.13 31.72 -10.45
N VAL A 447 0.43 32.50 -11.25
CA VAL A 447 -1.03 32.63 -11.22
C VAL A 447 -1.58 32.20 -12.59
N TRP A 448 -2.58 31.33 -12.58
CA TRP A 448 -3.39 30.98 -13.74
C TRP A 448 -4.72 31.70 -13.63
N GLN A 449 -5.27 32.11 -14.77
CA GLN A 449 -6.55 32.80 -14.80
C GLN A 449 -7.55 32.02 -15.63
N ILE A 450 -8.76 31.86 -15.09
CA ILE A 450 -9.92 31.33 -15.79
C ILE A 450 -10.99 32.43 -15.80
N LYS A 451 -11.32 32.90 -17.00
CA LYS A 451 -12.42 33.85 -17.20
C LYS A 451 -13.75 33.14 -17.09
N ASN A 452 -14.69 33.72 -16.40
CA ASN A 452 -16.03 33.18 -16.19
C ASN A 452 -16.89 33.29 -17.47
#